data_e7e1127ed5f583e5f019233baefe122c
#
_entry.id   e7e1127ed5f583e5f019233baefe122c
#
_cell.length_a   1.000
_cell.length_b   1.000
_cell.length_c   1.000
_cell.angle_alpha   90.00
_cell.angle_beta   90.00
_cell.angle_gamma   90.00
#
_symmetry.space_group_name_H-M   'P 1'
#
loop_
_entity.id
_entity.type
_entity.pdbx_description
1 polymer ?
#
loop_
_entity_poly.entity_id
_entity_poly.type
_entity_poly.pdbx_seq_one_letter_code
_entity_poly.pdbx_strand_id
1 'polypeptide(L)'
;MTELVFISGKGGTGKTTVTLGYLMACGAGAVVDADTDASNLPVALCPSRSWGEDVYGNEKAVVDGSLCTRCGRCVEVCRFDAIPHPGEVCEASCEGCGVCALVCPEDAITFVPHVCGQACAGTTAYGTLYYAAMEPGEEGTGLIVSRLRRRAREGAPDSPIVIDGPPGLGCPVIASLSGADAAVIVTEPTVSGQSDLARVAELCMAMGLRFGVCVNRHDINPAITGAIRTWCAERDIPYIGQVPYCPALAAAAATGDAGRCVQTEAWPDLRAVCEAAEALTHAAAHP
;
A
#
# COMPACT_ATOMS: atom_id res chain seq x y z
N MET A 1 -19.38 3.34 9.64
CA MET A 1 -18.13 3.74 8.94
C MET A 1 -17.73 2.57 8.06
N THR A 2 -17.51 2.78 6.78
CA THR A 2 -17.23 1.72 5.80
C THR A 2 -15.82 1.87 5.27
N GLU A 3 -15.04 0.80 5.24
CA GLU A 3 -13.68 0.78 4.70
C GLU A 3 -13.61 -0.10 3.45
N LEU A 4 -13.29 0.51 2.31
CA LEU A 4 -13.06 -0.18 1.03
C LEU A 4 -11.58 -0.12 0.67
N VAL A 5 -10.97 -1.28 0.42
CA VAL A 5 -9.56 -1.41 0.10
C VAL A 5 -9.36 -1.82 -1.35
N PHE A 6 -8.56 -1.08 -2.09
CA PHE A 6 -8.08 -1.48 -3.41
C PHE A 6 -6.70 -2.12 -3.27
N ILE A 7 -6.52 -3.34 -3.77
CA ILE A 7 -5.27 -4.09 -3.70
C ILE A 7 -4.94 -4.76 -5.04
N SER A 8 -3.71 -5.20 -5.16
CA SER A 8 -3.26 -5.96 -6.34
C SER A 8 -2.17 -6.96 -5.98
N GLY A 9 -2.04 -8.03 -6.74
CA GLY A 9 -1.01 -9.03 -6.50
C GLY A 9 0.40 -8.57 -6.88
N LYS A 10 0.53 -7.56 -7.77
CA LYS A 10 1.81 -6.95 -8.16
C LYS A 10 1.66 -5.45 -8.42
N GLY A 11 2.78 -4.75 -8.45
CA GLY A 11 2.84 -3.34 -8.85
C GLY A 11 2.47 -3.13 -10.32
N GLY A 12 2.00 -1.92 -10.66
CA GLY A 12 1.74 -1.51 -12.04
C GLY A 12 0.43 -1.99 -12.67
N THR A 13 -0.44 -2.71 -11.95
CA THR A 13 -1.75 -3.18 -12.45
C THR A 13 -2.77 -2.05 -12.68
N GLY A 14 -2.48 -0.82 -12.21
CA GLY A 14 -3.38 0.32 -12.29
C GLY A 14 -4.33 0.46 -11.08
N LYS A 15 -4.00 -0.16 -9.96
CA LYS A 15 -4.73 -0.06 -8.69
C LYS A 15 -5.06 1.38 -8.33
N THR A 16 -4.06 2.25 -8.20
CA THR A 16 -4.22 3.68 -7.89
C THR A 16 -5.12 4.40 -8.90
N THR A 17 -5.07 4.04 -10.19
CA THR A 17 -5.96 4.59 -11.22
C THR A 17 -7.42 4.24 -10.96
N VAL A 18 -7.70 2.98 -10.56
CA VAL A 18 -9.05 2.54 -10.20
C VAL A 18 -9.50 3.19 -8.90
N THR A 19 -8.61 3.32 -7.90
CA THR A 19 -8.87 4.05 -6.65
C THR A 19 -9.25 5.51 -6.92
N LEU A 20 -8.51 6.22 -7.78
CA LEU A 20 -8.82 7.58 -8.19
C LEU A 20 -10.19 7.66 -8.89
N GLY A 21 -10.49 6.72 -9.79
CA GLY A 21 -11.80 6.62 -10.43
C GLY A 21 -12.93 6.48 -9.40
N TYR A 22 -12.73 5.66 -8.38
CA TYR A 22 -13.70 5.49 -7.29
C TYR A 22 -13.92 6.80 -6.52
N LEU A 23 -12.85 7.50 -6.15
CA LEU A 23 -12.94 8.78 -5.45
C LEU A 23 -13.75 9.82 -6.23
N MET A 24 -13.62 9.81 -7.56
CA MET A 24 -14.38 10.74 -8.43
C MET A 24 -15.83 10.33 -8.62
N ALA A 25 -16.12 9.02 -8.66
CA ALA A 25 -17.48 8.51 -8.88
C ALA A 25 -18.33 8.54 -7.60
N CYS A 26 -17.75 8.12 -6.47
CA CYS A 26 -18.45 7.84 -5.22
C CYS A 26 -18.04 8.79 -4.08
N GLY A 27 -16.83 9.37 -4.14
CA GLY A 27 -16.29 10.20 -3.08
C GLY A 27 -15.78 9.39 -1.89
N ALA A 28 -15.24 10.08 -0.90
CA ALA A 28 -14.84 9.52 0.39
C ALA A 28 -14.82 10.61 1.48
N GLY A 29 -14.89 10.22 2.74
CA GLY A 29 -14.62 11.14 3.87
C GLY A 29 -13.14 11.19 4.19
N ALA A 30 -12.47 10.05 4.10
CA ALA A 30 -11.03 9.93 4.22
C ALA A 30 -10.45 8.96 3.17
N VAL A 31 -9.23 9.24 2.78
CA VAL A 31 -8.45 8.43 1.83
C VAL A 31 -7.14 8.04 2.50
N VAL A 32 -6.74 6.79 2.38
CA VAL A 32 -5.44 6.30 2.90
C VAL A 32 -4.61 5.79 1.73
N ASP A 33 -3.44 6.37 1.52
CA ASP A 33 -2.40 5.77 0.69
C ASP A 33 -1.58 4.81 1.55
N ALA A 34 -1.84 3.54 1.40
CA ALA A 34 -1.16 2.47 2.12
C ALA A 34 -0.02 1.83 1.31
N ASP A 35 0.19 2.26 0.06
CA ASP A 35 1.36 1.90 -0.77
C ASP A 35 2.52 2.83 -0.41
N THR A 36 3.05 2.66 0.80
CA THR A 36 4.02 3.57 1.41
C THR A 36 5.38 3.56 0.71
N ASP A 37 5.71 2.50 -0.03
CA ASP A 37 6.96 2.40 -0.78
C ASP A 37 6.87 3.12 -2.14
N ALA A 38 5.66 3.23 -2.69
CA ALA A 38 5.41 3.89 -3.97
C ALA A 38 4.15 4.77 -3.89
N SER A 39 4.13 5.69 -2.93
CA SER A 39 3.00 6.57 -2.64
C SER A 39 2.70 7.50 -3.83
N ASN A 40 1.63 7.20 -4.57
CA ASN A 40 1.25 7.92 -5.78
C ASN A 40 0.02 8.83 -5.58
N LEU A 41 -0.82 8.57 -4.60
CA LEU A 41 -1.99 9.42 -4.34
C LEU A 41 -1.65 10.86 -3.98
N PRO A 42 -0.58 11.16 -3.20
CA PRO A 42 -0.18 12.55 -2.94
C PRO A 42 0.17 13.32 -4.21
N VAL A 43 0.76 12.65 -5.21
CA VAL A 43 1.08 13.26 -6.51
C VAL A 43 -0.21 13.52 -7.30
N ALA A 44 -1.13 12.56 -7.31
CA ALA A 44 -2.37 12.65 -8.09
C ALA A 44 -3.40 13.62 -7.48
N LEU A 45 -3.46 13.74 -6.15
CA LEU A 45 -4.47 14.52 -5.42
C LEU A 45 -3.96 15.86 -4.90
N CYS A 46 -2.66 16.13 -4.96
CA CYS A 46 -2.02 17.39 -4.54
C CYS A 46 -2.55 17.92 -3.19
N PRO A 47 -2.44 17.17 -2.09
CA PRO A 47 -3.03 17.53 -0.81
C PRO A 47 -2.44 18.81 -0.24
N SER A 48 -3.28 19.69 0.30
CA SER A 48 -2.82 20.78 1.16
C SER A 48 -2.46 20.19 2.52
N ARG A 49 -1.16 20.06 2.82
CA ARG A 49 -0.68 19.40 4.05
C ARG A 49 -1.19 20.13 5.29
N SER A 50 -1.83 19.40 6.19
CA SER A 50 -2.41 19.92 7.44
C SER A 50 -1.78 19.31 8.70
N TRP A 51 -1.12 18.17 8.58
CA TRP A 51 -0.53 17.43 9.70
C TRP A 51 0.68 16.62 9.26
N GLY A 52 1.61 16.38 10.19
CA GLY A 52 2.76 15.50 10.00
C GLY A 52 3.34 15.05 11.33
N GLU A 53 3.77 13.80 11.40
CA GLU A 53 4.34 13.15 12.58
C GLU A 53 5.46 12.21 12.14
N ASP A 54 6.59 12.23 12.83
CA ASP A 54 7.71 11.34 12.52
C ASP A 54 7.32 9.86 12.73
N VAL A 55 7.73 9.04 11.79
CA VAL A 55 7.60 7.59 11.85
C VAL A 55 8.96 7.00 12.17
N TYR A 56 8.99 6.17 13.21
CA TYR A 56 10.20 5.48 13.63
C TYR A 56 10.19 4.06 13.07
N GLY A 57 11.30 3.71 12.44
CA GLY A 57 11.61 2.36 11.97
C GLY A 57 12.32 1.53 13.04
N ASN A 58 13.12 0.57 12.60
CA ASN A 58 14.01 -0.17 13.47
C ASN A 58 15.07 0.76 14.08
N GLU A 59 15.40 0.54 15.35
CA GLU A 59 16.51 1.23 15.97
C GLU A 59 17.81 0.94 15.20
N LYS A 60 18.73 1.90 15.15
CA LYS A 60 20.02 1.75 14.48
C LYS A 60 21.13 1.67 15.53
N ALA A 61 22.12 0.82 15.26
CA ALA A 61 23.27 0.67 16.14
C ALA A 61 24.16 1.90 16.08
N VAL A 62 24.65 2.34 17.25
CA VAL A 62 25.64 3.42 17.40
C VAL A 62 26.79 2.93 18.24
N VAL A 63 28.02 3.22 17.82
CA VAL A 63 29.23 2.82 18.52
C VAL A 63 29.77 3.99 19.32
N ASP A 64 29.96 3.80 20.64
CA ASP A 64 30.70 4.73 21.48
C ASP A 64 32.22 4.56 21.21
N GLY A 65 32.77 5.52 20.48
CA GLY A 65 34.17 5.50 20.12
C GLY A 65 35.15 5.60 21.31
N SER A 66 34.67 6.04 22.50
CA SER A 66 35.50 6.11 23.73
C SER A 66 35.64 4.75 24.40
N LEU A 67 34.70 3.84 24.21
CA LEU A 67 34.70 2.48 24.74
C LEU A 67 35.19 1.47 23.70
N CYS A 68 35.11 1.78 22.41
CA CYS A 68 35.40 0.85 21.34
C CYS A 68 36.91 0.56 21.21
N THR A 69 37.34 -0.67 21.52
CA THR A 69 38.71 -1.16 21.34
C THR A 69 39.06 -1.57 19.91
N ARG A 70 38.13 -1.44 18.98
CA ARG A 70 38.22 -1.82 17.55
C ARG A 70 38.60 -3.32 17.35
N CYS A 71 38.13 -4.20 18.21
CA CYS A 71 38.46 -5.64 18.19
C CYS A 71 37.85 -6.40 16.97
N GLY A 72 36.94 -5.80 16.18
CA GLY A 72 36.39 -6.37 14.94
C GLY A 72 35.25 -7.39 15.10
N ARG A 73 34.94 -7.86 16.31
CA ARG A 73 33.86 -8.89 16.52
C ARG A 73 32.53 -8.52 15.93
N CYS A 74 32.14 -7.23 16.03
CA CYS A 74 30.86 -6.73 15.47
C CYS A 74 30.83 -6.81 13.94
N VAL A 75 31.98 -6.62 13.28
CA VAL A 75 32.10 -6.77 11.81
C VAL A 75 31.87 -8.22 11.39
N GLU A 76 32.48 -9.18 12.10
CA GLU A 76 32.41 -10.61 11.77
C GLU A 76 30.97 -11.18 11.86
N VAL A 77 30.12 -10.62 12.72
CA VAL A 77 28.76 -11.14 12.97
C VAL A 77 27.66 -10.38 12.22
N CYS A 78 27.98 -9.25 11.59
CA CYS A 78 26.99 -8.46 10.89
C CYS A 78 26.60 -9.13 9.56
N ARG A 79 25.39 -9.64 9.49
CA ARG A 79 24.84 -10.29 8.29
C ARG A 79 24.39 -9.31 7.20
N PHE A 80 24.31 -8.03 7.56
CA PHE A 80 23.78 -6.97 6.70
C PHE A 80 24.91 -6.08 6.15
N ASP A 81 26.17 -6.44 6.40
CA ASP A 81 27.34 -5.66 6.03
C ASP A 81 27.29 -4.18 6.49
N ALA A 82 26.50 -3.95 7.55
CA ALA A 82 26.27 -2.61 8.09
C ALA A 82 27.47 -2.06 8.90
N ILE A 83 28.48 -2.88 9.19
CA ILE A 83 29.68 -2.49 9.93
C ILE A 83 30.90 -2.74 9.05
N PRO A 84 31.24 -1.82 8.13
CA PRO A 84 32.35 -2.02 7.19
C PRO A 84 33.71 -2.04 7.89
N HIS A 85 33.83 -1.28 8.99
CA HIS A 85 35.05 -1.21 9.80
C HIS A 85 34.70 -1.12 11.29
N PRO A 86 35.56 -1.62 12.20
CA PRO A 86 35.32 -1.51 13.64
C PRO A 86 35.17 -0.05 14.08
N GLY A 87 34.04 0.25 14.71
CA GLY A 87 33.67 1.59 15.18
C GLY A 87 32.80 2.41 14.21
N GLU A 88 32.49 1.89 13.03
CA GLU A 88 31.64 2.56 12.02
C GLU A 88 30.39 1.74 11.71
N VAL A 89 29.24 2.38 11.70
CA VAL A 89 27.97 1.77 11.33
C VAL A 89 27.36 2.53 10.14
N CYS A 90 27.02 1.80 9.09
CA CYS A 90 26.20 2.31 7.99
C CYS A 90 24.72 2.20 8.39
N GLU A 91 24.10 3.33 8.71
CA GLU A 91 22.68 3.37 9.14
C GLU A 91 21.76 2.76 8.10
N ALA A 92 21.97 3.05 6.81
CA ALA A 92 21.14 2.56 5.71
C ALA A 92 21.13 1.03 5.60
N SER A 93 22.22 0.35 6.00
CA SER A 93 22.34 -1.12 5.97
C SER A 93 22.01 -1.77 7.33
N CYS A 94 21.86 -0.98 8.40
CA CYS A 94 21.65 -1.52 9.73
C CYS A 94 20.17 -1.91 9.95
N GLU A 95 19.90 -3.19 10.22
CA GLU A 95 18.57 -3.71 10.51
C GLU A 95 18.19 -3.72 12.00
N GLY A 96 19.04 -3.17 12.88
CA GLY A 96 18.75 -3.09 14.32
C GLY A 96 18.65 -4.44 15.04
N CYS A 97 19.22 -5.50 14.47
CA CYS A 97 19.03 -6.87 14.97
C CYS A 97 19.70 -7.19 16.33
N GLY A 98 20.56 -6.31 16.84
CA GLY A 98 21.18 -6.40 18.18
C GLY A 98 22.39 -7.31 18.30
N VAL A 99 22.72 -8.15 17.31
CA VAL A 99 23.79 -9.16 17.42
C VAL A 99 25.16 -8.53 17.70
N CYS A 100 25.46 -7.37 17.08
CA CYS A 100 26.73 -6.67 17.28
C CYS A 100 26.93 -6.22 18.74
N ALA A 101 25.88 -5.80 19.43
CA ALA A 101 25.96 -5.42 20.84
C ALA A 101 26.17 -6.64 21.74
N LEU A 102 25.53 -7.79 21.44
CA LEU A 102 25.69 -9.02 22.22
C LEU A 102 27.13 -9.57 22.22
N VAL A 103 27.90 -9.31 21.15
CA VAL A 103 29.29 -9.80 21.04
C VAL A 103 30.32 -8.76 21.42
N CYS A 104 29.90 -7.55 21.76
CA CYS A 104 30.80 -6.46 22.11
C CYS A 104 31.36 -6.66 23.55
N PRO A 105 32.66 -6.90 23.75
CA PRO A 105 33.21 -7.14 25.08
C PRO A 105 33.26 -5.90 25.96
N GLU A 106 33.15 -4.72 25.34
CA GLU A 106 33.26 -3.42 26.03
C GLU A 106 31.86 -2.73 26.17
N ASP A 107 30.77 -3.39 25.77
CA ASP A 107 29.43 -2.82 25.74
C ASP A 107 29.37 -1.47 24.99
N ALA A 108 30.24 -1.29 23.99
CA ALA A 108 30.39 -0.04 23.26
C ALA A 108 29.30 0.23 22.22
N ILE A 109 28.31 -0.67 22.05
CA ILE A 109 27.26 -0.54 21.03
C ILE A 109 25.90 -0.39 21.70
N THR A 110 25.26 0.71 21.38
CA THR A 110 23.88 1.02 21.81
C THR A 110 22.97 1.17 20.61
N PHE A 111 21.66 1.29 20.83
CA PHE A 111 20.67 1.48 19.79
C PHE A 111 19.92 2.78 20.02
N VAL A 112 19.68 3.50 18.93
CA VAL A 112 18.94 4.76 18.97
C VAL A 112 17.72 4.68 18.04
N PRO A 113 16.60 5.33 18.40
CA PRO A 113 15.45 5.45 17.51
C PRO A 113 15.86 6.12 16.20
N HIS A 114 15.38 5.57 15.10
CA HIS A 114 15.63 6.09 13.75
C HIS A 114 14.34 6.54 13.10
N VAL A 115 14.31 7.78 12.61
CA VAL A 115 13.16 8.31 11.86
C VAL A 115 13.28 7.79 10.43
N CYS A 116 12.32 6.95 10.01
CA CYS A 116 12.29 6.36 8.67
C CYS A 116 11.38 7.11 7.69
N GLY A 117 10.67 8.14 8.16
CA GLY A 117 9.77 8.94 7.34
C GLY A 117 8.79 9.75 8.16
N GLN A 118 7.77 10.28 7.51
CA GLN A 118 6.69 11.03 8.15
C GLN A 118 5.33 10.50 7.74
N ALA A 119 4.45 10.25 8.71
CA ALA A 119 3.03 10.10 8.47
C ALA A 119 2.42 11.49 8.31
N CYS A 120 1.67 11.70 7.25
CA CYS A 120 1.12 12.99 6.86
C CYS A 120 -0.39 12.92 6.64
N ALA A 121 -1.06 14.07 6.79
CA ALA A 121 -2.41 14.25 6.30
C ALA A 121 -2.53 15.57 5.54
N GLY A 122 -3.42 15.62 4.57
CA GLY A 122 -3.70 16.82 3.81
C GLY A 122 -5.10 16.81 3.20
N THR A 123 -5.70 17.99 3.08
CA THR A 123 -7.01 18.17 2.48
C THR A 123 -6.91 18.08 0.96
N THR A 124 -7.81 17.32 0.35
CA THR A 124 -7.98 17.20 -1.11
C THR A 124 -9.41 17.55 -1.52
N ALA A 125 -9.68 17.60 -2.81
CA ALA A 125 -11.04 17.77 -3.33
C ALA A 125 -11.96 16.56 -3.03
N TYR A 126 -11.38 15.41 -2.65
CA TYR A 126 -12.08 14.13 -2.47
C TYR A 126 -12.06 13.64 -1.02
N GLY A 127 -11.71 14.47 -0.07
CA GLY A 127 -11.58 14.15 1.34
C GLY A 127 -10.17 14.37 1.89
N THR A 128 -9.96 14.02 3.16
CA THR A 128 -8.62 14.09 3.77
C THR A 128 -7.79 12.88 3.38
N LEU A 129 -6.64 13.11 2.73
CA LEU A 129 -5.66 12.08 2.39
C LEU A 129 -4.68 11.88 3.55
N TYR A 130 -4.53 10.64 3.99
CA TYR A 130 -3.51 10.17 4.93
C TYR A 130 -2.48 9.33 4.18
N TYR A 131 -1.20 9.66 4.30
CA TYR A 131 -0.13 9.03 3.56
C TYR A 131 1.18 9.05 4.33
N ALA A 132 2.16 8.27 3.91
CA ALA A 132 3.51 8.32 4.44
C ALA A 132 4.47 8.88 3.40
N ALA A 133 5.37 9.74 3.83
CA ALA A 133 6.55 10.17 3.07
C ALA A 133 7.76 9.49 3.70
N MET A 134 8.22 8.40 3.07
CA MET A 134 9.36 7.62 3.54
C MET A 134 10.68 8.27 3.14
N GLU A 135 11.71 8.13 3.98
CA GLU A 135 13.07 8.51 3.62
C GLU A 135 13.63 7.54 2.55
N PRO A 136 14.52 8.01 1.68
CA PRO A 136 15.10 7.16 0.65
C PRO A 136 15.81 5.92 1.22
N GLY A 137 15.41 4.73 0.77
CA GLY A 137 15.96 3.45 1.21
C GLY A 137 15.25 2.83 2.42
N GLU A 138 14.28 3.52 3.00
CA GLU A 138 13.43 2.96 4.05
C GLU A 138 12.17 2.34 3.44
N GLU A 139 11.73 1.21 4.00
CA GLU A 139 10.54 0.49 3.55
C GLU A 139 9.34 0.75 4.45
N GLY A 140 8.16 0.81 3.84
CA GLY A 140 6.90 0.92 4.56
C GLY A 140 6.54 -0.37 5.27
N THR A 141 6.11 -0.25 6.50
CA THR A 141 5.72 -1.39 7.33
C THR A 141 4.21 -1.46 7.54
N GLY A 142 3.69 -2.65 7.88
CA GLY A 142 2.29 -2.80 8.27
C GLY A 142 1.89 -1.93 9.48
N LEU A 143 2.85 -1.56 10.32
CA LEU A 143 2.63 -0.65 11.45
C LEU A 143 2.27 0.77 10.97
N ILE A 144 2.99 1.27 9.95
CA ILE A 144 2.71 2.58 9.34
C ILE A 144 1.31 2.59 8.73
N VAL A 145 0.97 1.56 7.94
CA VAL A 145 -0.36 1.41 7.35
C VAL A 145 -1.46 1.41 8.44
N SER A 146 -1.27 0.64 9.50
CA SER A 146 -2.20 0.59 10.63
C SER A 146 -2.36 1.94 11.32
N ARG A 147 -1.28 2.72 11.42
CA ARG A 147 -1.27 4.07 11.99
C ARG A 147 -2.03 5.06 11.12
N LEU A 148 -1.80 5.06 9.80
CA LEU A 148 -2.52 5.91 8.85
C LEU A 148 -4.02 5.61 8.87
N ARG A 149 -4.42 4.34 8.84
CA ARG A 149 -5.83 3.91 8.94
C ARG A 149 -6.48 4.36 10.24
N ARG A 150 -5.78 4.20 11.37
CA ARG A 150 -6.30 4.68 12.67
C ARG A 150 -6.54 6.19 12.64
N ARG A 151 -5.60 6.97 12.10
CA ARG A 151 -5.76 8.42 11.96
C ARG A 151 -6.92 8.79 11.04
N ALA A 152 -7.13 8.04 9.96
CA ALA A 152 -8.27 8.25 9.06
C ALA A 152 -9.61 7.99 9.77
N ARG A 153 -9.70 6.93 10.59
CA ARG A 153 -10.88 6.63 11.41
C ARG A 153 -11.17 7.72 12.44
N GLU A 154 -10.13 8.20 13.12
CA GLU A 154 -10.25 9.30 14.09
C GLU A 154 -10.67 10.61 13.44
N GLY A 155 -10.17 10.90 12.23
CA GLY A 155 -10.46 12.14 11.50
C GLY A 155 -11.79 12.14 10.74
N ALA A 156 -12.38 10.98 10.46
CA ALA A 156 -13.63 10.83 9.71
C ALA A 156 -14.52 9.70 10.26
N PRO A 157 -14.97 9.79 11.54
CA PRO A 157 -15.58 8.67 12.25
C PRO A 157 -16.88 8.14 11.64
N ASP A 158 -17.63 8.98 10.92
CA ASP A 158 -18.94 8.63 10.33
C ASP A 158 -18.93 8.60 8.80
N SER A 159 -17.74 8.65 8.20
CA SER A 159 -17.60 8.75 6.75
C SER A 159 -16.93 7.50 6.17
N PRO A 160 -17.16 7.20 4.87
CA PRO A 160 -16.46 6.13 4.18
C PRO A 160 -14.95 6.42 4.09
N ILE A 161 -14.15 5.37 4.27
CA ILE A 161 -12.70 5.40 4.10
C ILE A 161 -12.32 4.56 2.89
N VAL A 162 -11.56 5.15 1.98
CA VAL A 162 -11.02 4.48 0.81
C VAL A 162 -9.52 4.27 1.01
N ILE A 163 -9.05 3.05 0.80
CA ILE A 163 -7.66 2.68 1.03
C ILE A 163 -7.04 2.21 -0.29
N ASP A 164 -6.06 2.94 -0.80
CA ASP A 164 -5.18 2.47 -1.88
C ASP A 164 -4.10 1.59 -1.24
N GLY A 165 -4.31 0.28 -1.23
CA GLY A 165 -3.44 -0.68 -0.57
C GLY A 165 -2.14 -0.93 -1.34
N PRO A 166 -1.12 -1.53 -0.73
CA PRO A 166 0.11 -1.91 -1.41
C PRO A 166 -0.09 -3.14 -2.31
N PRO A 167 0.84 -3.39 -3.24
CA PRO A 167 0.85 -4.63 -4.01
C PRO A 167 1.41 -5.81 -3.21
N GLY A 168 1.10 -7.03 -3.65
CA GLY A 168 1.70 -8.25 -3.09
C GLY A 168 0.89 -8.87 -1.95
N LEU A 169 1.58 -9.52 -1.00
CA LEU A 169 0.99 -10.32 0.09
C LEU A 169 1.65 -10.05 1.45
N GLY A 170 2.51 -9.05 1.54
CA GLY A 170 3.30 -8.73 2.73
C GLY A 170 2.49 -8.13 3.88
N CYS A 171 3.19 -7.82 4.98
CA CYS A 171 2.59 -7.22 6.17
C CYS A 171 1.78 -5.94 5.88
N PRO A 172 2.19 -5.03 4.97
CA PRO A 172 1.39 -3.87 4.63
C PRO A 172 0.03 -4.21 3.99
N VAL A 173 -0.03 -5.27 3.14
CA VAL A 173 -1.29 -5.75 2.54
C VAL A 173 -2.23 -6.28 3.63
N ILE A 174 -1.71 -7.13 4.52
CA ILE A 174 -2.48 -7.67 5.65
C ILE A 174 -2.99 -6.53 6.54
N ALA A 175 -2.15 -5.54 6.83
CA ALA A 175 -2.53 -4.37 7.61
C ALA A 175 -3.60 -3.51 6.90
N SER A 176 -3.58 -3.45 5.57
CA SER A 176 -4.61 -2.75 4.79
C SER A 176 -5.95 -3.47 4.81
N LEU A 177 -5.96 -4.80 4.78
CA LEU A 177 -7.15 -5.63 4.73
C LEU A 177 -7.79 -5.88 6.11
N SER A 178 -6.99 -5.89 7.18
CA SER A 178 -7.47 -6.25 8.53
C SER A 178 -8.59 -5.35 9.01
N GLY A 179 -9.80 -5.92 9.18
CA GLY A 179 -10.98 -5.19 9.65
C GLY A 179 -11.57 -4.21 8.62
N ALA A 180 -11.24 -4.34 7.34
CA ALA A 180 -11.95 -3.66 6.26
C ALA A 180 -13.30 -4.36 5.97
N ASP A 181 -14.24 -3.62 5.39
CA ASP A 181 -15.58 -4.15 5.05
C ASP A 181 -15.57 -4.90 3.71
N ALA A 182 -14.78 -4.41 2.75
CA ALA A 182 -14.64 -5.04 1.45
C ALA A 182 -13.30 -4.70 0.79
N ALA A 183 -12.91 -5.51 -0.20
CA ALA A 183 -11.75 -5.26 -1.04
C ALA A 183 -12.07 -5.35 -2.54
N VAL A 184 -11.33 -4.59 -3.34
CA VAL A 184 -11.28 -4.71 -4.79
C VAL A 184 -9.89 -5.18 -5.18
N ILE A 185 -9.81 -6.36 -5.80
CA ILE A 185 -8.56 -6.87 -6.35
C ILE A 185 -8.44 -6.40 -7.80
N VAL A 186 -7.51 -5.49 -8.04
CA VAL A 186 -7.21 -4.99 -9.40
C VAL A 186 -6.12 -5.84 -10.01
N THR A 187 -6.42 -6.49 -11.12
CA THR A 187 -5.47 -7.32 -11.87
C THR A 187 -5.39 -6.90 -13.33
N GLU A 188 -4.44 -7.45 -14.06
CA GLU A 188 -4.30 -7.26 -15.51
C GLU A 188 -4.28 -8.61 -16.24
N PRO A 189 -4.64 -8.68 -17.54
CA PRO A 189 -4.77 -9.93 -18.27
C PRO A 189 -3.41 -10.47 -18.73
N THR A 190 -2.57 -10.87 -17.77
CA THR A 190 -1.29 -11.53 -17.97
C THR A 190 -1.24 -12.84 -17.20
N VAL A 191 -0.36 -13.77 -17.59
CA VAL A 191 -0.18 -15.04 -16.87
C VAL A 191 0.22 -14.79 -15.42
N SER A 192 1.15 -13.86 -15.17
CA SER A 192 1.53 -13.47 -13.81
C SER A 192 0.37 -12.82 -13.07
N GLY A 193 -0.39 -11.91 -13.73
CA GLY A 193 -1.55 -11.25 -13.14
C GLY A 193 -2.62 -12.23 -12.67
N GLN A 194 -2.87 -13.29 -13.42
CA GLN A 194 -3.81 -14.35 -13.02
C GLN A 194 -3.29 -15.16 -11.82
N SER A 195 -2.00 -15.50 -11.80
CA SER A 195 -1.38 -16.21 -10.67
C SER A 195 -1.41 -15.36 -9.40
N ASP A 196 -1.04 -14.10 -9.51
CA ASP A 196 -1.02 -13.16 -8.37
C ASP A 196 -2.44 -12.87 -7.85
N LEU A 197 -3.43 -12.76 -8.76
CA LEU A 197 -4.85 -12.66 -8.40
C LEU A 197 -5.29 -13.83 -7.52
N ALA A 198 -4.95 -15.07 -7.91
CA ALA A 198 -5.33 -16.25 -7.14
C ALA A 198 -4.79 -16.19 -5.70
N ARG A 199 -3.52 -15.80 -5.54
CA ARG A 199 -2.87 -15.70 -4.21
C ARG A 199 -3.50 -14.61 -3.34
N VAL A 200 -3.83 -13.44 -3.91
CA VAL A 200 -4.49 -12.35 -3.17
C VAL A 200 -5.92 -12.74 -2.80
N ALA A 201 -6.65 -13.41 -3.70
CA ALA A 201 -7.99 -13.90 -3.42
C ALA A 201 -7.99 -14.94 -2.29
N GLU A 202 -7.02 -15.87 -2.28
CA GLU A 202 -6.84 -16.83 -1.18
C GLU A 202 -6.60 -16.12 0.16
N LEU A 203 -5.80 -15.04 0.17
CA LEU A 203 -5.60 -14.23 1.37
C LEU A 203 -6.90 -13.59 1.84
N CYS A 204 -7.68 -12.97 0.94
CA CYS A 204 -8.97 -12.36 1.29
C CYS A 204 -9.95 -13.41 1.83
N MET A 205 -10.02 -14.59 1.22
CA MET A 205 -10.85 -15.70 1.70
C MET A 205 -10.41 -16.19 3.08
N ALA A 206 -9.10 -16.34 3.31
CA ALA A 206 -8.56 -16.75 4.61
C ALA A 206 -8.85 -15.72 5.72
N MET A 207 -8.98 -14.44 5.37
CA MET A 207 -9.36 -13.37 6.29
C MET A 207 -10.88 -13.21 6.45
N GLY A 208 -11.70 -13.96 5.73
CA GLY A 208 -13.15 -13.83 5.72
C GLY A 208 -13.62 -12.48 5.14
N LEU A 209 -12.80 -11.83 4.32
CA LEU A 209 -13.09 -10.53 3.75
C LEU A 209 -13.86 -10.67 2.44
N ARG A 210 -14.94 -9.90 2.29
CA ARG A 210 -15.63 -9.76 1.01
C ARG A 210 -14.75 -9.06 0.00
N PHE A 211 -14.75 -9.53 -1.24
CA PHE A 211 -14.00 -8.88 -2.29
C PHE A 211 -14.61 -9.09 -3.67
N GLY A 212 -14.21 -8.24 -4.60
CA GLY A 212 -14.54 -8.38 -6.02
C GLY A 212 -13.30 -8.17 -6.89
N VAL A 213 -13.36 -8.68 -8.11
CA VAL A 213 -12.25 -8.63 -9.06
C VAL A 213 -12.54 -7.66 -10.18
N CYS A 214 -11.61 -6.73 -10.41
CA CYS A 214 -11.57 -5.81 -11.55
C CYS A 214 -10.40 -6.18 -12.46
N VAL A 215 -10.63 -6.36 -13.76
CA VAL A 215 -9.57 -6.54 -14.75
C VAL A 215 -9.30 -5.22 -15.46
N ASN A 216 -8.17 -4.60 -15.13
CA ASN A 216 -7.69 -3.42 -15.84
C ASN A 216 -6.98 -3.81 -17.14
N ARG A 217 -7.04 -2.93 -18.16
CA ARG A 217 -6.44 -3.17 -19.48
C ARG A 217 -6.93 -4.47 -20.12
N HIS A 218 -8.22 -4.76 -19.97
CA HIS A 218 -8.82 -6.06 -20.34
C HIS A 218 -8.66 -6.42 -21.82
N ASP A 219 -8.50 -5.43 -22.66
CA ASP A 219 -8.40 -5.49 -24.11
C ASP A 219 -7.00 -5.87 -24.62
N ILE A 220 -5.97 -5.79 -23.78
CA ILE A 220 -4.60 -6.20 -24.14
C ILE A 220 -4.53 -7.71 -24.40
N ASN A 221 -5.25 -8.52 -23.64
CA ASN A 221 -5.35 -9.96 -23.84
C ASN A 221 -6.75 -10.49 -23.51
N PRO A 222 -7.68 -10.46 -24.49
CA PRO A 222 -9.06 -10.89 -24.26
C PRO A 222 -9.20 -12.36 -23.83
N ALA A 223 -8.27 -13.23 -24.26
CA ALA A 223 -8.29 -14.64 -23.89
C ALA A 223 -8.03 -14.83 -22.40
N ILE A 224 -7.02 -14.16 -21.84
CA ILE A 224 -6.73 -14.21 -20.38
C ILE A 224 -7.83 -13.48 -19.60
N THR A 225 -8.36 -12.38 -20.10
CA THR A 225 -9.53 -11.71 -19.48
C THR A 225 -10.71 -12.67 -19.36
N GLY A 226 -11.00 -13.43 -20.44
CA GLY A 226 -12.04 -14.47 -20.42
C GLY A 226 -11.74 -15.58 -19.40
N ALA A 227 -10.47 -16.04 -19.33
CA ALA A 227 -10.05 -17.04 -18.35
C ALA A 227 -10.20 -16.56 -16.90
N ILE A 228 -9.84 -15.29 -16.61
CA ILE A 228 -10.05 -14.69 -15.27
C ILE A 228 -11.54 -14.63 -14.92
N ARG A 229 -12.40 -14.23 -15.87
CA ARG A 229 -13.86 -14.20 -15.66
C ARG A 229 -14.40 -15.59 -15.34
N THR A 230 -14.00 -16.60 -16.10
CA THR A 230 -14.39 -18.00 -15.86
C THR A 230 -13.90 -18.47 -14.51
N TRP A 231 -12.65 -18.17 -14.16
CA TRP A 231 -12.04 -18.53 -12.87
C TRP A 231 -12.81 -17.89 -11.68
N CYS A 232 -13.28 -16.65 -11.81
CA CYS A 232 -14.11 -16.01 -10.81
C CYS A 232 -15.47 -16.71 -10.68
N ALA A 233 -16.13 -17.00 -11.81
CA ALA A 233 -17.44 -17.66 -11.83
C ALA A 233 -17.42 -19.07 -11.22
N GLU A 234 -16.37 -19.85 -11.45
CA GLU A 234 -16.18 -21.20 -10.90
C GLU A 234 -15.99 -21.19 -9.35
N ARG A 235 -15.71 -20.03 -8.75
CA ARG A 235 -15.42 -19.87 -7.32
C ARG A 235 -16.40 -18.95 -6.60
N ASP A 236 -17.50 -18.57 -7.28
CA ASP A 236 -18.48 -17.61 -6.78
C ASP A 236 -17.86 -16.26 -6.34
N ILE A 237 -16.73 -15.87 -6.99
CA ILE A 237 -16.08 -14.59 -6.75
C ILE A 237 -16.74 -13.52 -7.62
N PRO A 238 -17.20 -12.38 -7.06
CA PRO A 238 -17.74 -11.27 -7.84
C PRO A 238 -16.73 -10.72 -8.85
N TYR A 239 -17.04 -10.83 -10.14
CA TYR A 239 -16.36 -10.09 -11.20
C TYR A 239 -17.07 -8.74 -11.36
N ILE A 240 -16.49 -7.69 -10.76
CA ILE A 240 -17.15 -6.37 -10.66
C ILE A 240 -16.99 -5.50 -11.90
N GLY A 241 -16.15 -5.92 -12.85
CA GLY A 241 -16.02 -5.26 -14.14
C GLY A 241 -14.61 -5.25 -14.70
N GLN A 242 -14.45 -4.45 -15.73
CA GLN A 242 -13.19 -4.35 -16.47
C GLN A 242 -13.00 -2.95 -17.03
N VAL A 243 -11.74 -2.51 -17.15
CA VAL A 243 -11.37 -1.19 -17.68
C VAL A 243 -10.48 -1.39 -18.91
N PRO A 244 -10.71 -0.71 -20.03
CA PRO A 244 -9.86 -0.84 -21.20
C PRO A 244 -8.48 -0.18 -21.01
N TYR A 245 -7.52 -0.53 -21.85
CA TYR A 245 -6.24 0.19 -21.89
C TYR A 245 -6.46 1.61 -22.42
N CYS A 246 -6.29 2.58 -21.57
CA CYS A 246 -6.46 4.00 -21.90
C CYS A 246 -5.25 4.81 -21.43
N PRO A 247 -4.32 5.20 -22.32
CA PRO A 247 -3.15 6.01 -21.96
C PRO A 247 -3.52 7.35 -21.31
N ALA A 248 -4.63 7.96 -21.76
CA ALA A 248 -5.11 9.22 -21.20
C ALA A 248 -5.54 9.08 -19.72
N LEU A 249 -6.14 7.95 -19.35
CA LEU A 249 -6.48 7.63 -17.96
C LEU A 249 -5.23 7.48 -17.09
N ALA A 250 -4.22 6.78 -17.57
CA ALA A 250 -2.95 6.61 -16.87
C ALA A 250 -2.21 7.96 -16.72
N ALA A 251 -2.21 8.80 -17.76
CA ALA A 251 -1.62 10.13 -17.73
C ALA A 251 -2.33 11.05 -16.72
N ALA A 252 -3.66 11.03 -16.66
CA ALA A 252 -4.44 11.82 -15.70
C ALA A 252 -4.09 11.44 -14.25
N ALA A 253 -3.93 10.15 -13.96
CA ALA A 253 -3.53 9.67 -12.64
C ALA A 253 -2.09 10.09 -12.25
N ALA A 254 -1.19 10.27 -13.23
CA ALA A 254 0.22 10.60 -12.99
C ALA A 254 0.53 12.10 -12.89
N THR A 255 -0.37 12.97 -13.36
CA THR A 255 -0.07 14.42 -13.56
C THR A 255 -0.66 15.34 -12.50
N GLY A 256 -1.28 14.82 -11.44
CA GLY A 256 -1.95 15.66 -10.42
C GLY A 256 -3.27 16.28 -10.89
N ASP A 257 -3.77 15.88 -12.05
CA ASP A 257 -5.05 16.32 -12.61
C ASP A 257 -6.01 15.13 -12.71
N ALA A 258 -6.27 14.57 -11.55
CA ALA A 258 -7.15 13.40 -11.41
C ALA A 258 -8.52 13.65 -12.04
N GLY A 259 -9.02 14.89 -12.03
CA GLY A 259 -10.29 15.27 -12.65
C GLY A 259 -10.39 14.99 -14.16
N ARG A 260 -9.26 14.85 -14.86
CA ARG A 260 -9.26 14.45 -16.28
C ARG A 260 -9.68 13.01 -16.52
N CYS A 261 -9.65 12.15 -15.52
CA CYS A 261 -10.11 10.76 -15.66
C CYS A 261 -11.55 10.69 -16.20
N VAL A 262 -12.43 11.59 -15.76
CA VAL A 262 -13.84 11.65 -16.18
C VAL A 262 -14.04 12.06 -17.66
N GLN A 263 -13.01 12.59 -18.29
CA GLN A 263 -13.03 13.03 -19.69
C GLN A 263 -12.48 11.95 -20.64
N THR A 264 -12.03 10.83 -20.13
CA THR A 264 -11.46 9.75 -20.93
C THR A 264 -12.56 8.82 -21.48
N GLU A 265 -12.25 8.15 -22.59
CA GLU A 265 -13.13 7.14 -23.18
C GLU A 265 -13.36 5.92 -22.27
N ALA A 266 -12.43 5.65 -21.34
CA ALA A 266 -12.52 4.56 -20.36
C ALA A 266 -13.41 4.90 -19.15
N TRP A 267 -13.85 6.16 -19.01
CA TRP A 267 -14.61 6.60 -17.84
C TRP A 267 -15.92 5.82 -17.60
N PRO A 268 -16.75 5.51 -18.61
CA PRO A 268 -17.99 4.76 -18.38
C PRO A 268 -17.73 3.38 -17.76
N ASP A 269 -16.71 2.66 -18.24
CA ASP A 269 -16.35 1.34 -17.73
C ASP A 269 -15.76 1.44 -16.31
N LEU A 270 -14.86 2.41 -16.09
CA LEU A 270 -14.27 2.66 -14.79
C LEU A 270 -15.34 3.03 -13.75
N ARG A 271 -16.29 3.89 -14.13
CA ARG A 271 -17.41 4.28 -13.26
C ARG A 271 -18.27 3.08 -12.91
N ALA A 272 -18.61 2.22 -13.87
CA ALA A 272 -19.37 0.99 -13.61
C ALA A 272 -18.65 0.07 -12.61
N VAL A 273 -17.33 -0.08 -12.73
CA VAL A 273 -16.49 -0.80 -11.75
C VAL A 273 -16.59 -0.17 -10.36
N CYS A 274 -16.55 1.16 -10.27
CA CYS A 274 -16.62 1.87 -8.99
C CYS A 274 -17.99 1.71 -8.30
N GLU A 275 -19.08 1.82 -9.06
CA GLU A 275 -20.44 1.60 -8.55
C GLU A 275 -20.62 0.15 -8.06
N ALA A 276 -20.06 -0.84 -8.79
CA ALA A 276 -20.08 -2.23 -8.36
C ALA A 276 -19.20 -2.47 -7.12
N ALA A 277 -18.06 -1.77 -6.99
CA ALA A 277 -17.21 -1.83 -5.81
C ALA A 277 -17.91 -1.26 -4.56
N GLU A 278 -18.65 -0.16 -4.70
CA GLU A 278 -19.44 0.41 -3.62
C GLU A 278 -20.53 -0.58 -3.14
N ALA A 279 -21.19 -1.27 -4.07
CA ALA A 279 -22.19 -2.27 -3.73
C ALA A 279 -21.64 -3.43 -2.87
N LEU A 280 -20.33 -3.77 -2.99
CA LEU A 280 -19.70 -4.78 -2.14
C LEU A 280 -19.72 -4.39 -0.66
N THR A 281 -19.66 -3.11 -0.35
CA THR A 281 -19.63 -2.64 1.05
C THR A 281 -21.01 -2.71 1.72
N HIS A 282 -22.09 -2.70 0.93
CA HIS A 282 -23.47 -2.71 1.41
C HIS A 282 -24.11 -4.11 1.44
N ALA A 283 -23.51 -5.10 0.77
CA ALA A 283 -23.99 -6.47 0.82
C ALA A 283 -23.91 -7.04 2.24
N ALA A 284 -24.92 -7.83 2.66
CA ALA A 284 -24.85 -8.53 3.95
C ALA A 284 -23.62 -9.43 4.02
N ALA A 285 -22.97 -9.52 5.19
CA ALA A 285 -21.89 -10.47 5.39
C ALA A 285 -22.42 -11.88 5.04
N HIS A 286 -21.65 -12.64 4.25
CA HIS A 286 -21.96 -14.06 4.05
C HIS A 286 -21.94 -14.75 5.42
N PRO A 287 -22.95 -15.58 5.73
CA PRO A 287 -23.04 -16.28 7.01
C PRO A 287 -21.86 -17.27 7.23
#